data_2e1de30151012c6ba3c525f8babc8186
#
_entry.id   2e1de30151012c6ba3c525f8babc8186
#
_cell.length_a   1.000
_cell.length_b   1.000
_cell.length_c   1.000
_cell.angle_alpha   90.00
_cell.angle_beta   90.00
_cell.angle_gamma   90.00
#
_symmetry.space_group_name_H-M   'P 1'
#
loop_
_entity.id
_entity.type
_entity.pdbx_description
1 polymer ?
#
loop_
_entity_poly.entity_id
_entity_poly.type
_entity_poly.pdbx_seq_one_letter_code
_entity_poly.pdbx_strand_id
1 'polypeptide(L)'
;MRLSSLLSAFLLLAANAVPLAAFANDFPTTSRVEYVLECMKTHNGKYEFLYKCSCAVDEIAKQVPFDEYVEISTALRHQTMGGQRGAEFRDPANVKEMAGKYKNIERRAADACFVK
;
A
#
# COMPACT_ATOMS: atom_id res chain seq x y z
N MET A 1 -51.33 9.35 -33.55
CA MET A 1 -50.92 10.07 -32.31
C MET A 1 -50.61 9.11 -31.16
N ARG A 2 -49.79 8.09 -31.35
CA ARG A 2 -49.32 7.21 -30.23
C ARG A 2 -47.92 6.67 -30.42
N LEU A 3 -47.13 7.23 -31.36
CA LEU A 3 -45.74 6.81 -31.60
C LEU A 3 -44.71 7.65 -30.86
N SER A 4 -45.12 8.83 -30.34
CA SER A 4 -44.19 9.76 -29.65
C SER A 4 -43.92 9.40 -28.21
N SER A 5 -44.75 8.54 -27.58
CA SER A 5 -44.57 8.18 -26.16
C SER A 5 -43.58 7.05 -25.90
N LEU A 6 -43.17 6.30 -26.88
CA LEU A 6 -42.25 5.18 -26.72
C LEU A 6 -40.78 5.57 -26.91
N LEU A 7 -40.52 6.72 -27.55
CA LEU A 7 -39.14 7.23 -27.68
C LEU A 7 -38.62 7.91 -26.42
N SER A 8 -39.49 8.42 -25.55
CA SER A 8 -39.08 9.10 -24.32
C SER A 8 -38.65 8.14 -23.18
N ALA A 9 -39.07 6.88 -23.25
CA ALA A 9 -38.75 5.88 -22.23
C ALA A 9 -37.34 5.26 -22.41
N PHE A 10 -36.75 5.36 -23.61
CA PHE A 10 -35.42 4.76 -23.88
C PHE A 10 -34.25 5.67 -23.56
N LEU A 11 -34.48 6.96 -23.31
CA LEU A 11 -33.44 7.94 -23.08
C LEU A 11 -33.03 8.06 -21.57
N LEU A 12 -33.74 7.39 -20.67
CA LEU A 12 -33.51 7.50 -19.22
C LEU A 12 -32.67 6.35 -18.63
N LEU A 13 -32.25 5.37 -19.42
CA LEU A 13 -31.43 4.22 -18.94
C LEU A 13 -29.93 4.36 -19.18
N ALA A 14 -29.45 5.46 -19.73
CA ALA A 14 -28.03 5.62 -20.10
C ALA A 14 -27.17 6.39 -19.10
N ALA A 15 -27.66 6.69 -17.88
CA ALA A 15 -27.01 7.65 -16.98
C ALA A 15 -26.39 7.06 -15.71
N ASN A 16 -26.11 5.75 -15.63
CA ASN A 16 -25.46 5.17 -14.46
C ASN A 16 -24.22 4.32 -14.79
N ALA A 17 -23.42 4.74 -15.76
CA ALA A 17 -22.04 4.29 -15.83
C ALA A 17 -21.24 5.09 -14.78
N VAL A 18 -21.36 4.71 -13.51
CA VAL A 18 -20.39 5.12 -12.47
C VAL A 18 -19.06 4.55 -12.95
N PRO A 19 -18.05 5.38 -13.30
CA PRO A 19 -16.73 4.84 -13.52
C PRO A 19 -16.33 4.18 -12.20
N LEU A 20 -16.21 2.84 -12.16
CA LEU A 20 -15.40 2.19 -11.15
C LEU A 20 -14.01 2.80 -11.36
N ALA A 21 -13.66 3.76 -10.50
CA ALA A 21 -12.30 4.19 -10.35
C ALA A 21 -11.53 2.91 -9.97
N ALA A 22 -10.91 2.28 -10.96
CA ALA A 22 -9.90 1.30 -10.70
C ALA A 22 -8.86 2.08 -9.88
N PHE A 23 -8.76 1.79 -8.58
CA PHE A 23 -7.65 2.23 -7.78
C PHE A 23 -6.42 1.56 -8.40
N ALA A 24 -5.87 2.24 -9.41
CA ALA A 24 -4.59 1.84 -9.97
C ALA A 24 -3.61 1.94 -8.81
N ASN A 25 -3.02 0.82 -8.47
CA ASN A 25 -1.95 0.77 -7.48
C ASN A 25 -0.85 1.72 -7.95
N ASP A 26 -0.61 2.79 -7.21
CA ASP A 26 0.33 3.87 -7.52
C ASP A 26 1.78 3.53 -7.15
N PHE A 27 2.00 2.33 -6.58
CA PHE A 27 3.34 1.87 -6.21
C PHE A 27 4.19 1.55 -7.45
N PRO A 28 5.34 2.22 -7.64
CA PRO A 28 6.26 1.90 -8.73
C PRO A 28 6.74 0.44 -8.64
N THR A 29 6.93 -0.19 -9.80
CA THR A 29 7.43 -1.56 -9.88
C THR A 29 8.75 -1.74 -9.13
N THR A 30 9.67 -0.76 -9.24
CA THR A 30 10.96 -0.79 -8.53
C THR A 30 10.78 -0.88 -7.03
N SER A 31 9.92 -0.05 -6.44
CA SER A 31 9.67 -0.04 -5.00
C SER A 31 9.01 -1.33 -4.52
N ARG A 32 8.16 -1.94 -5.34
CA ARG A 32 7.57 -3.26 -5.05
C ARG A 32 8.62 -4.34 -5.04
N VAL A 33 9.51 -4.35 -6.05
CA VAL A 33 10.63 -5.31 -6.14
C VAL A 33 11.58 -5.15 -4.96
N GLU A 34 11.95 -3.91 -4.61
CA GLU A 34 12.80 -3.63 -3.44
C GLU A 34 12.20 -4.18 -2.15
N TYR A 35 10.90 -3.93 -1.91
CA TYR A 35 10.21 -4.48 -0.75
C TYR A 35 10.27 -6.01 -0.72
N VAL A 36 9.98 -6.67 -1.84
CA VAL A 36 9.99 -8.14 -1.95
C VAL A 36 11.37 -8.69 -1.65
N LEU A 37 12.43 -8.10 -2.22
CA LEU A 37 13.80 -8.53 -1.99
C LEU A 37 14.23 -8.36 -0.53
N GLU A 38 13.89 -7.25 0.11
CA GLU A 38 14.18 -7.01 1.51
C GLU A 38 13.40 -7.98 2.43
N CYS A 39 12.14 -8.18 2.16
CA CYS A 39 11.30 -9.15 2.87
C CYS A 39 11.85 -10.58 2.74
N MET A 40 12.21 -11.01 1.53
CA MET A 40 12.82 -12.33 1.31
C MET A 40 14.15 -12.49 2.06
N LYS A 41 14.95 -11.43 2.11
CA LYS A 41 16.24 -11.43 2.83
C LYS A 41 16.04 -11.74 4.31
N THR A 42 15.01 -11.18 4.96
CA THR A 42 14.69 -11.46 6.36
C THR A 42 14.24 -12.91 6.59
N HIS A 43 13.83 -13.62 5.54
CA HIS A 43 13.41 -15.02 5.55
C HIS A 43 14.39 -15.98 4.85
N ASN A 44 15.68 -15.64 4.88
CA ASN A 44 16.78 -16.46 4.31
C ASN A 44 16.66 -16.73 2.81
N GLY A 45 16.00 -15.87 2.05
CA GLY A 45 15.84 -16.00 0.60
C GLY A 45 15.03 -17.20 0.13
N LYS A 46 14.23 -17.82 0.99
CA LYS A 46 13.42 -18.97 0.63
C LYS A 46 12.39 -18.59 -0.45
N TYR A 47 12.29 -19.41 -1.49
CA TYR A 47 11.47 -19.14 -2.67
C TYR A 47 9.97 -18.96 -2.36
N GLU A 48 9.43 -19.64 -1.38
CA GLU A 48 8.05 -19.46 -0.94
C GLU A 48 7.73 -18.01 -0.53
N PHE A 49 8.73 -17.29 0.00
CA PHE A 49 8.59 -15.91 0.39
C PHE A 49 8.53 -14.93 -0.80
N LEU A 50 8.93 -15.35 -2.01
CA LEU A 50 8.66 -14.54 -3.19
C LEU A 50 7.16 -14.23 -3.32
N TYR A 51 6.31 -15.23 -3.15
CA TYR A 51 4.85 -15.07 -3.25
C TYR A 51 4.25 -14.38 -2.03
N LYS A 52 4.68 -14.76 -0.83
CA LYS A 52 4.20 -14.17 0.43
C LYS A 52 4.56 -12.68 0.53
N CYS A 53 5.80 -12.31 0.21
CA CYS A 53 6.26 -10.92 0.22
C CYS A 53 5.62 -10.08 -0.90
N SER A 54 5.36 -10.68 -2.07
CA SER A 54 4.61 -10.00 -3.14
C SER A 54 3.17 -9.71 -2.74
N CYS A 55 2.50 -10.67 -2.10
CA CYS A 55 1.19 -10.47 -1.49
C CYS A 55 1.24 -9.35 -0.44
N ALA A 56 2.25 -9.35 0.44
CA ALA A 56 2.35 -8.35 1.50
C ALA A 56 2.47 -6.92 0.97
N VAL A 57 3.29 -6.67 -0.06
CA VAL A 57 3.38 -5.32 -0.66
C VAL A 57 2.07 -4.91 -1.34
N ASP A 58 1.32 -5.85 -1.93
CA ASP A 58 0.00 -5.58 -2.48
C ASP A 58 -1.01 -5.19 -1.39
N GLU A 59 -0.97 -5.85 -0.24
CA GLU A 59 -1.82 -5.51 0.91
C GLU A 59 -1.44 -4.16 1.53
N ILE A 60 -0.16 -3.79 1.57
CA ILE A 60 0.30 -2.46 1.98
C ILE A 60 -0.25 -1.40 1.03
N ALA A 61 -0.11 -1.61 -0.29
CA ALA A 61 -0.56 -0.68 -1.32
C ALA A 61 -2.08 -0.44 -1.35
N LYS A 62 -2.87 -1.35 -0.78
CA LYS A 62 -4.31 -1.15 -0.57
C LYS A 62 -4.63 -0.24 0.61
N GLN A 63 -3.71 -0.08 1.55
CA GLN A 63 -3.94 0.62 2.81
C GLN A 63 -3.47 2.07 2.79
N VAL A 64 -2.45 2.38 1.99
CA VAL A 64 -1.85 3.72 1.89
C VAL A 64 -1.42 4.02 0.46
N PRO A 65 -1.50 5.28 0.01
CA PRO A 65 -0.91 5.72 -1.25
C PRO A 65 0.62 5.70 -1.16
N PHE A 66 1.28 5.70 -2.32
CA PHE A 66 2.74 5.51 -2.38
C PHE A 66 3.54 6.62 -1.70
N ASP A 67 3.12 7.87 -1.84
CA ASP A 67 3.78 9.01 -1.19
C ASP A 67 3.75 8.88 0.35
N GLU A 68 2.62 8.51 0.92
CA GLU A 68 2.50 8.24 2.34
C GLU A 68 3.34 7.02 2.77
N TYR A 69 3.35 5.96 1.95
CA TYR A 69 4.22 4.80 2.19
C TYR A 69 5.69 5.20 2.29
N VAL A 70 6.18 6.04 1.39
CA VAL A 70 7.57 6.54 1.41
C VAL A 70 7.86 7.27 2.71
N GLU A 71 6.96 8.14 3.14
CA GLU A 71 7.11 8.93 4.36
C GLU A 71 7.17 8.04 5.61
N ILE A 72 6.17 7.19 5.82
CA ILE A 72 6.08 6.35 7.03
C ILE A 72 7.13 5.23 7.07
N SER A 73 7.52 4.65 5.93
CA SER A 73 8.58 3.66 5.87
C SER A 73 9.96 4.27 6.11
N THR A 74 10.18 5.49 5.65
CA THR A 74 11.40 6.27 5.95
C THR A 74 11.49 6.57 7.45
N ALA A 75 10.39 6.96 8.08
CA ALA A 75 10.34 7.16 9.53
C ALA A 75 10.74 5.89 10.29
N LEU A 76 10.31 4.70 9.85
CA LEU A 76 10.75 3.45 10.46
C LEU A 76 12.25 3.23 10.30
N ARG A 77 12.84 3.53 9.13
CA ARG A 77 14.29 3.45 8.94
C ARG A 77 15.05 4.39 9.87
N HIS A 78 14.53 5.58 10.13
CA HIS A 78 15.11 6.50 11.12
C HIS A 78 15.14 5.91 12.53
N GLN A 79 14.17 5.07 12.91
CA GLN A 79 14.15 4.39 14.20
C GLN A 79 15.35 3.43 14.41
N THR A 80 15.99 2.99 13.34
CA THR A 80 17.15 2.08 13.39
C THR A 80 18.50 2.82 13.42
N MET A 81 18.50 4.16 13.28
CA MET A 81 19.72 4.96 13.29
C MET A 81 20.34 5.01 14.69
N GLY A 82 21.59 4.57 14.80
CA GLY A 82 22.34 4.56 16.07
C GLY A 82 23.03 5.89 16.38
N GLY A 83 23.53 5.97 17.63
CA GLY A 83 24.35 7.09 18.10
C GLY A 83 23.59 8.39 18.37
N GLN A 84 24.32 9.42 18.83
CA GLN A 84 23.74 10.73 19.17
C GLN A 84 23.25 11.49 17.93
N ARG A 85 23.98 11.43 16.82
CA ARG A 85 23.56 12.08 15.56
C ARG A 85 22.30 11.46 14.98
N GLY A 86 22.07 10.17 15.20
CA GLY A 86 20.84 9.50 14.80
C GLY A 86 19.63 9.91 15.62
N ALA A 87 19.85 10.42 16.85
CA ALA A 87 18.77 10.84 17.72
C ALA A 87 17.91 11.98 17.12
N GLU A 88 18.52 12.90 16.39
CA GLU A 88 17.81 14.01 15.71
C GLU A 88 16.76 13.50 14.73
N PHE A 89 17.00 12.34 14.11
CA PHE A 89 16.09 11.72 13.13
C PHE A 89 15.17 10.66 13.74
N ARG A 90 15.62 10.01 14.81
CA ARG A 90 14.91 8.90 15.48
C ARG A 90 13.89 9.36 16.51
N ASP A 91 14.24 10.37 17.30
CA ASP A 91 13.55 10.69 18.55
C ASP A 91 12.37 11.65 18.44
N PRO A 92 12.17 12.47 17.37
CA PRO A 92 10.98 13.30 17.24
C PRO A 92 9.68 12.50 17.37
N ALA A 93 8.69 13.06 18.07
CA ALA A 93 7.42 12.37 18.34
C ALA A 93 6.66 11.99 17.08
N ASN A 94 6.66 12.86 16.07
CA ASN A 94 6.04 12.58 14.77
C ASN A 94 6.71 11.42 14.01
N VAL A 95 8.04 11.29 14.13
CA VAL A 95 8.77 10.16 13.52
C VAL A 95 8.38 8.84 14.20
N LYS A 96 8.26 8.84 15.53
CA LYS A 96 7.80 7.67 16.28
C LYS A 96 6.37 7.27 15.92
N GLU A 97 5.49 8.23 15.75
CA GLU A 97 4.10 8.01 15.34
C GLU A 97 4.02 7.40 13.94
N MET A 98 4.71 8.00 12.96
CA MET A 98 4.77 7.50 11.59
C MET A 98 5.36 6.09 11.51
N ALA A 99 6.46 5.84 12.23
CA ALA A 99 7.06 4.50 12.31
C ALA A 99 6.07 3.48 12.92
N GLY A 100 5.32 3.86 13.93
CA GLY A 100 4.28 3.04 14.54
C GLY A 100 3.15 2.72 13.57
N LYS A 101 2.71 3.71 12.78
CA LYS A 101 1.71 3.53 11.72
C LYS A 101 2.19 2.50 10.69
N TYR A 102 3.40 2.64 10.20
CA TYR A 102 3.97 1.70 9.22
C TYR A 102 4.05 0.27 9.78
N LYS A 103 4.55 0.08 11.00
CA LYS A 103 4.59 -1.24 11.66
C LYS A 103 3.23 -1.91 11.75
N ASN A 104 2.18 -1.14 12.02
CA ASN A 104 0.82 -1.67 12.09
C ASN A 104 0.29 -2.11 10.73
N ILE A 105 0.57 -1.33 9.67
CA ILE A 105 0.20 -1.66 8.29
C ILE A 105 0.93 -2.92 7.83
N GLU A 106 2.25 -2.95 8.03
CA GLU A 106 3.10 -4.09 7.65
C GLU A 106 2.70 -5.37 8.38
N ARG A 107 2.41 -5.30 9.68
CA ARG A 107 1.92 -6.45 10.44
C ARG A 107 0.60 -7.00 9.88
N ARG A 108 -0.38 -6.13 9.57
CA ARG A 108 -1.65 -6.58 8.98
C ARG A 108 -1.44 -7.23 7.62
N ALA A 109 -0.56 -6.67 6.79
CA ALA A 109 -0.21 -7.23 5.49
C ALA A 109 0.49 -8.59 5.64
N ALA A 110 1.44 -8.70 6.57
CA ALA A 110 2.14 -9.94 6.88
C ALA A 110 1.18 -11.04 7.36
N ASP A 111 0.26 -10.70 8.25
CA ASP A 111 -0.74 -11.64 8.75
C ASP A 111 -1.67 -12.12 7.63
N ALA A 112 -2.14 -11.23 6.75
CA ALA A 112 -2.99 -11.57 5.62
C ALA A 112 -2.29 -12.46 4.59
N CYS A 113 -0.96 -12.36 4.47
CA CYS A 113 -0.15 -13.06 3.48
C CYS A 113 0.68 -14.22 4.07
N PHE A 114 0.46 -14.57 5.32
CA PHE A 114 1.18 -15.65 6.01
C PHE A 114 2.72 -15.48 6.01
N VAL A 115 3.18 -14.25 6.08
CA VAL A 115 4.59 -13.92 6.28
C VAL A 115 4.89 -14.07 7.78
N LYS A 116 5.53 -15.19 8.15
CA LYS A 116 5.90 -15.52 9.53
C LYS A 116 7.33 -16.02 9.59
#